data_1f09bbc26ec667ba60eae4d8fd0d3b03
#
_entry.id   1f09bbc26ec667ba60eae4d8fd0d3b03
#
_cell.length_a   1.000
_cell.length_b   1.000
_cell.length_c   1.000
_cell.angle_alpha   90.00
_cell.angle_beta   90.00
_cell.angle_gamma   90.00
#
_symmetry.space_group_name_H-M   'P 1'
#
loop_
_entity.id
_entity.type
_entity.pdbx_description
1 polymer ?
#
loop_
_entity_poly.entity_id
_entity_poly.type
_entity_poly.pdbx_seq_one_letter_code
_entity_poly.pdbx_strand_id
1 'polypeptide(L)'
;MKVLHVITGLDAGGAEIQLALILKYTRHETDVVTLYNPGPVADLIRTGGTSVRDIGMRRNTEISALLRLRALIAEGRYDVVHTHLFRTQIYGRPAAWLAGTPVVLTTEHSIGETHIERRKMTSAVRGLYLASELFSDATIAVADVVKERLIKWGVSGRKITVIPNGLDVPALAFDPAARQRVREQFGISPDTYVIGALGRLDPNKRIDLVVEAALPVLGDRCKILVIGRGEDQARVEAAVDRLGAREHVIFGGFQSDTAAMMAAFDLYVAASVQETFGLSVLEAMASGLPVLYTVCPALDGLPTSQARQVPGTVEGLGTEIRKAVEAGPQPREADETVFASYGMQSVVKKIDDLYEQIAASRRRPVRRLAARRRGLSRPGSGQRETV
;
A
#
# COMPACT_ATOMS: atom_id res chain seq x y z
N MET A 1 -18.01 -10.32 10.72
CA MET A 1 -18.74 -9.60 9.66
C MET A 1 -18.32 -10.15 8.32
N LYS A 2 -19.11 -9.95 7.30
CA LYS A 2 -18.77 -10.28 5.93
C LYS A 2 -18.31 -9.02 5.21
N VAL A 3 -17.07 -9.02 4.70
CA VAL A 3 -16.40 -7.86 4.12
C VAL A 3 -16.12 -8.09 2.64
N LEU A 4 -16.49 -7.15 1.78
CA LEU A 4 -16.09 -7.13 0.39
C LEU A 4 -14.97 -6.11 0.19
N HIS A 5 -13.82 -6.55 -0.25
CA HIS A 5 -12.78 -5.66 -0.75
C HIS A 5 -12.95 -5.43 -2.25
N VAL A 6 -12.95 -4.16 -2.65
CA VAL A 6 -13.05 -3.76 -4.06
C VAL A 6 -11.77 -3.05 -4.46
N ILE A 7 -11.04 -3.59 -5.43
CA ILE A 7 -9.78 -3.05 -5.92
C ILE A 7 -9.80 -2.90 -7.44
N THR A 8 -9.02 -1.96 -7.98
CA THR A 8 -9.00 -1.69 -9.43
C THR A 8 -8.57 -2.90 -10.25
N GLY A 9 -7.48 -3.51 -9.85
CA GLY A 9 -6.88 -4.74 -10.40
C GLY A 9 -5.94 -5.32 -9.35
N LEU A 10 -5.33 -6.47 -9.63
CA LEU A 10 -4.43 -7.17 -8.72
C LEU A 10 -3.06 -7.43 -9.40
N ASP A 11 -2.54 -6.40 -10.06
CA ASP A 11 -1.14 -6.38 -10.48
C ASP A 11 -0.21 -6.38 -9.25
N ALA A 12 1.07 -6.62 -9.46
CA ALA A 12 2.03 -6.66 -8.35
C ALA A 12 2.46 -5.24 -7.93
N GLY A 13 1.59 -4.54 -7.24
CA GLY A 13 1.85 -3.24 -6.62
C GLY A 13 1.74 -3.29 -5.09
N GLY A 14 2.18 -2.21 -4.43
CA GLY A 14 2.16 -2.14 -2.96
C GLY A 14 0.76 -2.25 -2.36
N ALA A 15 -0.25 -1.63 -2.97
CA ALA A 15 -1.64 -1.69 -2.49
C ALA A 15 -2.24 -3.10 -2.62
N GLU A 16 -1.91 -3.81 -3.71
CA GLU A 16 -2.37 -5.16 -4.00
C GLU A 16 -1.76 -6.17 -3.02
N ILE A 17 -0.47 -6.06 -2.73
CA ILE A 17 0.21 -6.88 -1.73
C ILE A 17 -0.32 -6.56 -0.32
N GLN A 18 -0.54 -5.28 0.00
CA GLN A 18 -1.18 -4.90 1.28
C GLN A 18 -2.57 -5.52 1.43
N LEU A 19 -3.38 -5.55 0.37
CA LEU A 19 -4.66 -6.23 0.40
C LEU A 19 -4.50 -7.74 0.69
N ALA A 20 -3.59 -8.43 0.00
CA ALA A 20 -3.34 -9.85 0.24
C ALA A 20 -2.92 -10.12 1.70
N LEU A 21 -2.11 -9.24 2.29
CA LEU A 21 -1.72 -9.32 3.70
C LEU A 21 -2.89 -9.03 4.65
N ILE A 22 -3.76 -8.05 4.35
CA ILE A 22 -4.98 -7.82 5.13
C ILE A 22 -5.83 -9.08 5.17
N LEU A 23 -6.04 -9.71 4.02
CA LEU A 23 -6.85 -10.94 3.90
C LEU A 23 -6.26 -12.11 4.69
N LYS A 24 -4.92 -12.21 4.78
CA LYS A 24 -4.23 -13.26 5.54
C LYS A 24 -4.46 -13.14 7.06
N TYR A 25 -4.61 -11.93 7.58
CA TYR A 25 -4.61 -11.68 9.03
C TYR A 25 -5.94 -11.20 9.60
N THR A 26 -6.94 -10.87 8.78
CA THR A 26 -8.25 -10.42 9.25
C THR A 26 -9.04 -11.55 9.90
N ARG A 27 -9.82 -11.20 10.94
CA ARG A 27 -10.75 -12.12 11.61
C ARG A 27 -12.12 -12.21 10.93
N HIS A 28 -12.32 -11.49 9.83
CA HIS A 28 -13.60 -11.42 9.13
C HIS A 28 -13.65 -12.35 7.91
N GLU A 29 -14.86 -12.77 7.53
CA GLU A 29 -15.09 -13.45 6.25
C GLU A 29 -14.91 -12.42 5.13
N THR A 30 -14.09 -12.74 4.13
CA THR A 30 -13.71 -11.79 3.08
C THR A 30 -13.90 -12.34 1.68
N ASP A 31 -14.39 -11.48 0.79
CA ASP A 31 -14.37 -11.66 -0.66
C ASP A 31 -13.64 -10.48 -1.32
N VAL A 32 -13.10 -10.70 -2.51
CA VAL A 32 -12.45 -9.66 -3.32
C VAL A 32 -13.13 -9.52 -4.66
N VAL A 33 -13.27 -8.27 -5.11
CA VAL A 33 -13.73 -7.94 -6.47
C VAL A 33 -12.76 -6.98 -7.14
N THR A 34 -12.29 -7.34 -8.33
CA THR A 34 -11.57 -6.42 -9.22
C THR A 34 -12.54 -5.74 -10.17
N LEU A 35 -12.26 -4.50 -10.55
CA LEU A 35 -12.99 -3.85 -11.65
C LEU A 35 -12.55 -4.41 -13.02
N TYR A 36 -11.26 -4.69 -13.16
CA TYR A 36 -10.68 -5.34 -14.33
C TYR A 36 -9.30 -5.89 -13.97
N ASN A 37 -8.75 -6.77 -14.81
CA ASN A 37 -7.41 -7.32 -14.70
C ASN A 37 -7.13 -7.93 -13.31
N PRO A 38 -7.59 -9.15 -13.04
CA PRO A 38 -7.31 -9.81 -11.75
C PRO A 38 -5.81 -9.90 -11.42
N GLY A 39 -4.93 -10.06 -12.45
CA GLY A 39 -3.48 -10.04 -12.25
C GLY A 39 -2.92 -11.19 -11.40
N PRO A 40 -1.58 -11.22 -11.18
CA PRO A 40 -0.92 -12.34 -10.50
C PRO A 40 -1.22 -12.40 -8.98
N VAL A 41 -1.53 -11.28 -8.33
CA VAL A 41 -1.85 -11.28 -6.89
C VAL A 41 -3.20 -11.95 -6.62
N ALA A 42 -4.09 -12.06 -7.62
CA ALA A 42 -5.33 -12.80 -7.45
C ALA A 42 -5.12 -14.28 -7.13
N ASP A 43 -4.10 -14.90 -7.72
CA ASP A 43 -3.80 -16.32 -7.47
C ASP A 43 -3.23 -16.52 -6.07
N LEU A 44 -2.42 -15.59 -5.58
CA LEU A 44 -1.95 -15.57 -4.19
C LEU A 44 -3.14 -15.49 -3.21
N ILE A 45 -4.09 -14.58 -3.48
CA ILE A 45 -5.29 -14.41 -2.65
C ILE A 45 -6.18 -15.66 -2.68
N ARG A 46 -6.40 -16.27 -3.85
CA ARG A 46 -7.17 -17.50 -4.00
C ARG A 46 -6.54 -18.69 -3.27
N THR A 47 -5.22 -18.81 -3.34
CA THR A 47 -4.47 -19.83 -2.61
C THR A 47 -4.63 -19.68 -1.09
N GLY A 48 -4.78 -18.43 -0.61
CA GLY A 48 -5.14 -18.13 0.78
C GLY A 48 -6.60 -18.44 1.16
N GLY A 49 -7.42 -18.95 0.24
CA GLY A 49 -8.83 -19.33 0.47
C GLY A 49 -9.85 -18.23 0.26
N THR A 50 -9.45 -17.03 -0.16
CA THR A 50 -10.38 -15.92 -0.43
C THR A 50 -10.86 -15.91 -1.89
N SER A 51 -12.17 -15.75 -2.09
CA SER A 51 -12.79 -15.65 -3.42
C SER A 51 -12.38 -14.34 -4.11
N VAL A 52 -11.98 -14.43 -5.38
CA VAL A 52 -11.67 -13.28 -6.23
C VAL A 52 -12.52 -13.31 -7.47
N ARG A 53 -13.42 -12.33 -7.63
CA ARG A 53 -14.27 -12.14 -8.81
C ARG A 53 -13.83 -10.90 -9.60
N ASP A 54 -14.14 -10.87 -10.89
CA ASP A 54 -13.88 -9.72 -11.76
C ASP A 54 -15.17 -9.16 -12.35
N ILE A 55 -15.33 -7.84 -12.30
CA ILE A 55 -16.47 -7.14 -12.92
C ILE A 55 -16.34 -7.06 -14.43
N GLY A 56 -15.13 -7.20 -14.97
CA GLY A 56 -14.86 -7.12 -16.41
C GLY A 56 -15.14 -5.72 -16.98
N MET A 57 -14.76 -4.68 -16.27
CA MET A 57 -14.91 -3.30 -16.71
C MET A 57 -13.98 -3.03 -17.90
N ARG A 58 -14.53 -2.55 -19.01
CA ARG A 58 -13.79 -2.36 -20.27
C ARG A 58 -13.33 -0.91 -20.50
N ARG A 59 -14.03 0.07 -19.93
CA ARG A 59 -13.78 1.52 -20.13
C ARG A 59 -13.92 2.29 -18.83
N ASN A 60 -13.16 3.36 -18.70
CA ASN A 60 -13.17 4.23 -17.51
C ASN A 60 -14.51 4.93 -17.21
N THR A 61 -15.42 4.98 -18.21
CA THR A 61 -16.72 5.66 -18.12
C THR A 61 -17.89 4.67 -18.25
N GLU A 62 -17.65 3.40 -17.93
CA GLU A 62 -18.66 2.34 -18.09
C GLU A 62 -19.62 2.31 -16.90
N ILE A 63 -20.79 2.97 -17.04
CA ILE A 63 -21.82 3.01 -15.98
C ILE A 63 -22.38 1.62 -15.68
N SER A 64 -22.45 0.72 -16.67
CA SER A 64 -22.92 -0.66 -16.45
C SER A 64 -22.04 -1.44 -15.46
N ALA A 65 -20.73 -1.11 -15.35
CA ALA A 65 -19.86 -1.69 -14.35
C ALA A 65 -20.30 -1.35 -12.91
N LEU A 66 -20.78 -0.11 -12.67
CA LEU A 66 -21.38 0.27 -11.39
C LEU A 66 -22.61 -0.55 -11.05
N LEU A 67 -23.49 -0.78 -12.03
CA LEU A 67 -24.71 -1.58 -11.82
C LEU A 67 -24.39 -3.06 -11.56
N ARG A 68 -23.42 -3.64 -12.28
CA ARG A 68 -22.94 -5.01 -12.04
C ARG A 68 -22.34 -5.12 -10.63
N LEU A 69 -21.50 -4.15 -10.24
CA LEU A 69 -20.90 -4.11 -8.90
C LEU A 69 -21.97 -3.98 -7.81
N ARG A 70 -22.96 -3.09 -7.99
CA ARG A 70 -24.10 -2.97 -7.07
C ARG A 70 -24.87 -4.29 -6.93
N ALA A 71 -25.17 -4.98 -8.04
CA ALA A 71 -25.89 -6.25 -8.01
C ALA A 71 -25.11 -7.31 -7.23
N LEU A 72 -23.79 -7.43 -7.48
CA LEU A 72 -22.91 -8.33 -6.75
C LEU A 72 -22.88 -8.04 -5.25
N ILE A 73 -22.78 -6.75 -4.86
CA ILE A 73 -22.77 -6.34 -3.45
C ILE A 73 -24.10 -6.70 -2.79
N ALA A 74 -25.24 -6.42 -3.44
CA ALA A 74 -26.56 -6.71 -2.91
C ALA A 74 -26.80 -8.22 -2.76
N GLU A 75 -26.38 -9.04 -3.72
CA GLU A 75 -26.46 -10.50 -3.66
C GLU A 75 -25.61 -11.06 -2.51
N GLY A 76 -24.38 -10.56 -2.34
CA GLY A 76 -23.44 -11.03 -1.33
C GLY A 76 -23.80 -10.64 0.11
N ARG A 77 -24.70 -9.67 0.32
CA ARG A 77 -25.16 -9.18 1.63
C ARG A 77 -24.02 -8.80 2.57
N TYR A 78 -23.05 -8.04 2.07
CA TYR A 78 -21.89 -7.65 2.84
C TYR A 78 -22.23 -6.62 3.92
N ASP A 79 -21.63 -6.81 5.10
CA ASP A 79 -21.69 -5.84 6.22
C ASP A 79 -20.82 -4.62 5.96
N VAL A 80 -19.69 -4.85 5.26
CA VAL A 80 -18.68 -3.84 4.94
C VAL A 80 -18.30 -3.94 3.47
N VAL A 81 -18.22 -2.80 2.79
CA VAL A 81 -17.52 -2.67 1.50
C VAL A 81 -16.31 -1.76 1.69
N HIS A 82 -15.12 -2.30 1.45
CA HIS A 82 -13.84 -1.59 1.58
C HIS A 82 -13.21 -1.40 0.20
N THR A 83 -13.11 -0.15 -0.24
CA THR A 83 -12.57 0.19 -1.55
C THR A 83 -11.09 0.59 -1.47
N HIS A 84 -10.30 0.16 -2.45
CA HIS A 84 -8.86 0.45 -2.57
C HIS A 84 -8.56 1.06 -3.93
N LEU A 85 -7.78 2.13 -3.98
CA LEU A 85 -7.40 2.86 -5.19
C LEU A 85 -8.53 3.73 -5.79
N PHE A 86 -8.13 4.80 -6.50
CA PHE A 86 -9.02 5.86 -6.95
C PHE A 86 -10.24 5.39 -7.75
N ARG A 87 -10.04 4.47 -8.71
CA ARG A 87 -11.15 4.05 -9.57
C ARG A 87 -12.26 3.32 -8.79
N THR A 88 -11.90 2.49 -7.84
CA THR A 88 -12.88 1.80 -7.00
C THR A 88 -13.59 2.73 -6.02
N GLN A 89 -12.95 3.81 -5.64
CA GLN A 89 -13.62 4.85 -4.84
C GLN A 89 -14.76 5.48 -5.63
N ILE A 90 -14.53 5.75 -6.93
CA ILE A 90 -15.56 6.35 -7.81
C ILE A 90 -16.71 5.38 -8.11
N TYR A 91 -16.44 4.10 -8.29
CA TYR A 91 -17.45 3.09 -8.63
C TYR A 91 -17.98 2.35 -7.41
N GLY A 92 -17.12 1.95 -6.49
CA GLY A 92 -17.44 1.09 -5.36
C GLY A 92 -18.22 1.80 -4.26
N ARG A 93 -17.85 3.04 -3.89
CA ARG A 93 -18.56 3.82 -2.87
C ARG A 93 -20.04 4.00 -3.23
N PRO A 94 -20.41 4.57 -4.41
CA PRO A 94 -21.82 4.71 -4.76
C PRO A 94 -22.53 3.36 -4.99
N ALA A 95 -21.84 2.33 -5.54
CA ALA A 95 -22.43 1.01 -5.71
C ALA A 95 -22.78 0.37 -4.36
N ALA A 96 -21.92 0.47 -3.36
CA ALA A 96 -22.13 -0.02 -2.01
C ALA A 96 -23.29 0.73 -1.32
N TRP A 97 -23.32 2.05 -1.43
CA TRP A 97 -24.40 2.86 -0.89
C TRP A 97 -25.77 2.49 -1.54
N LEU A 98 -25.80 2.36 -2.87
CA LEU A 98 -27.01 1.94 -3.61
C LEU A 98 -27.43 0.50 -3.31
N ALA A 99 -26.52 -0.37 -2.88
CA ALA A 99 -26.81 -1.73 -2.42
C ALA A 99 -27.29 -1.78 -0.96
N GLY A 100 -27.24 -0.66 -0.24
CA GLY A 100 -27.64 -0.57 1.16
C GLY A 100 -26.62 -1.15 2.14
N THR A 101 -25.34 -1.20 1.77
CA THR A 101 -24.27 -1.72 2.63
C THR A 101 -24.19 -0.89 3.92
N PRO A 102 -24.15 -1.54 5.10
CA PRO A 102 -24.11 -0.86 6.39
C PRO A 102 -22.87 0.02 6.59
N VAL A 103 -21.68 -0.42 6.12
CA VAL A 103 -20.41 0.28 6.28
C VAL A 103 -19.69 0.38 4.93
N VAL A 104 -19.37 1.59 4.52
CA VAL A 104 -18.57 1.85 3.31
C VAL A 104 -17.27 2.56 3.70
N LEU A 105 -16.16 1.91 3.45
CA LEU A 105 -14.83 2.35 3.87
C LEU A 105 -13.87 2.40 2.68
N THR A 106 -12.84 3.24 2.78
CA THR A 106 -11.81 3.37 1.76
C THR A 106 -10.43 3.38 2.40
N THR A 107 -9.44 2.75 1.75
CA THR A 107 -8.03 3.04 2.03
C THR A 107 -7.42 3.85 0.88
N GLU A 108 -6.79 4.96 1.22
CA GLU A 108 -6.06 5.80 0.29
C GLU A 108 -4.56 5.46 0.33
N HIS A 109 -4.08 4.88 -0.77
CA HIS A 109 -2.70 4.39 -0.88
C HIS A 109 -1.76 5.33 -1.64
N SER A 110 -2.29 6.23 -2.49
CA SER A 110 -1.48 6.80 -3.58
C SER A 110 -1.77 8.27 -3.91
N ILE A 111 -2.33 9.04 -2.97
CA ILE A 111 -2.50 10.47 -3.17
C ILE A 111 -1.16 11.21 -2.98
N GLY A 112 -0.60 11.69 -4.10
CA GLY A 112 0.59 12.52 -4.12
C GLY A 112 0.29 14.01 -3.99
N GLU A 113 1.27 14.84 -4.33
CA GLU A 113 1.09 16.30 -4.36
C GLU A 113 0.38 16.77 -5.63
N THR A 114 0.70 16.19 -6.77
CA THR A 114 0.22 16.58 -8.09
C THR A 114 -0.55 15.48 -8.81
N HIS A 115 -0.44 14.25 -8.33
CA HIS A 115 -1.08 13.07 -8.92
C HIS A 115 -1.74 12.22 -7.86
N ILE A 116 -2.85 11.58 -8.22
CA ILE A 116 -3.44 10.44 -7.52
C ILE A 116 -3.28 9.21 -8.42
N GLU A 117 -2.55 8.20 -7.92
CA GLU A 117 -2.03 7.12 -8.78
C GLU A 117 -1.20 7.71 -9.94
N ARG A 118 -1.62 7.47 -11.19
CA ARG A 118 -0.98 8.01 -12.41
C ARG A 118 -1.74 9.20 -13.01
N ARG A 119 -2.75 9.74 -12.32
CA ARG A 119 -3.64 10.79 -12.84
C ARG A 119 -3.26 12.14 -12.29
N LYS A 120 -3.15 13.15 -13.14
CA LYS A 120 -3.03 14.52 -12.68
C LYS A 120 -4.23 14.92 -11.81
N MET A 121 -3.96 15.58 -10.71
CA MET A 121 -4.96 16.13 -9.81
C MET A 121 -5.55 17.41 -10.42
N THR A 122 -6.56 17.22 -11.28
CA THR A 122 -7.34 18.32 -11.85
C THR A 122 -8.56 18.63 -10.99
N SER A 123 -9.18 19.81 -11.18
CA SER A 123 -10.43 20.17 -10.50
C SER A 123 -11.56 19.17 -10.77
N ALA A 124 -11.62 18.59 -11.98
CA ALA A 124 -12.59 17.56 -12.33
C ALA A 124 -12.35 16.24 -11.57
N VAL A 125 -11.10 15.80 -11.49
CA VAL A 125 -10.70 14.60 -10.71
C VAL A 125 -11.01 14.80 -9.24
N ARG A 126 -10.69 15.98 -8.69
CA ARG A 126 -11.02 16.37 -7.31
C ARG A 126 -12.52 16.39 -7.07
N GLY A 127 -13.29 17.02 -7.95
CA GLY A 127 -14.75 17.09 -7.84
C GLY A 127 -15.38 15.70 -7.83
N LEU A 128 -14.94 14.81 -8.72
CA LEU A 128 -15.40 13.43 -8.80
C LEU A 128 -15.06 12.64 -7.52
N TYR A 129 -13.85 12.80 -7.00
CA TYR A 129 -13.43 12.19 -5.74
C TYR A 129 -14.32 12.62 -4.58
N LEU A 130 -14.49 13.94 -4.39
CA LEU A 130 -15.30 14.51 -3.31
C LEU A 130 -16.79 14.16 -3.42
N ALA A 131 -17.33 14.10 -4.64
CA ALA A 131 -18.69 13.62 -4.86
C ALA A 131 -18.86 12.15 -4.45
N SER A 132 -17.88 11.30 -4.76
CA SER A 132 -17.91 9.90 -4.32
C SER A 132 -17.72 9.74 -2.81
N GLU A 133 -16.98 10.65 -2.16
CA GLU A 133 -16.72 10.66 -0.71
C GLU A 133 -18.00 10.82 0.13
N LEU A 134 -19.05 11.41 -0.44
CA LEU A 134 -20.38 11.52 0.21
C LEU A 134 -20.97 10.14 0.55
N PHE A 135 -20.57 9.11 -0.17
CA PHE A 135 -21.04 7.73 0.00
C PHE A 135 -20.10 6.87 0.87
N SER A 136 -19.07 7.46 1.47
CA SER A 136 -18.12 6.78 2.36
C SER A 136 -18.34 7.19 3.82
N ASP A 137 -18.23 6.23 4.73
CA ASP A 137 -18.30 6.48 6.17
C ASP A 137 -16.97 6.93 6.75
N ALA A 138 -15.88 6.33 6.28
CA ALA A 138 -14.52 6.66 6.71
C ALA A 138 -13.51 6.41 5.60
N THR A 139 -12.37 7.10 5.71
CA THR A 139 -11.20 6.92 4.85
C THR A 139 -9.98 6.61 5.71
N ILE A 140 -9.31 5.51 5.45
CA ILE A 140 -8.01 5.19 6.02
C ILE A 140 -6.95 5.91 5.18
N ALA A 141 -6.11 6.70 5.84
CA ALA A 141 -4.89 7.26 5.29
C ALA A 141 -3.70 6.42 5.76
N VAL A 142 -2.83 5.99 4.84
CA VAL A 142 -1.70 5.10 5.19
C VAL A 142 -0.54 5.82 5.88
N ALA A 143 -0.56 7.16 5.94
CA ALA A 143 0.39 7.99 6.68
C ALA A 143 -0.23 9.36 7.00
N ASP A 144 0.37 10.12 7.91
CA ASP A 144 -0.09 11.47 8.25
C ASP A 144 0.00 12.41 7.04
N VAL A 145 1.04 12.31 6.23
CA VAL A 145 1.16 13.09 4.97
C VAL A 145 0.00 12.81 4.00
N VAL A 146 -0.51 11.58 3.96
CA VAL A 146 -1.69 11.22 3.16
C VAL A 146 -2.96 11.86 3.72
N LYS A 147 -3.13 11.83 5.06
CA LYS A 147 -4.22 12.53 5.74
C LYS A 147 -4.21 14.03 5.46
N GLU A 148 -3.06 14.67 5.55
CA GLU A 148 -2.92 16.10 5.26
C GLU A 148 -3.28 16.43 3.80
N ARG A 149 -2.80 15.61 2.85
CA ARG A 149 -3.14 15.76 1.42
C ARG A 149 -4.65 15.60 1.17
N LEU A 150 -5.30 14.63 1.81
CA LEU A 150 -6.74 14.43 1.74
C LEU A 150 -7.51 15.64 2.29
N ILE A 151 -7.09 16.20 3.43
CA ILE A 151 -7.68 17.42 4.02
C ILE A 151 -7.51 18.61 3.07
N LYS A 152 -6.32 18.83 2.52
CA LYS A 152 -6.07 19.87 1.50
C LYS A 152 -6.95 19.66 0.27
N TRP A 153 -7.30 18.44 -0.04
CA TRP A 153 -8.20 18.09 -1.15
C TRP A 153 -9.67 18.33 -0.84
N GLY A 154 -10.03 18.53 0.44
CA GLY A 154 -11.37 18.86 0.90
C GLY A 154 -12.11 17.72 1.57
N VAL A 155 -11.44 16.59 1.84
CA VAL A 155 -12.02 15.51 2.64
C VAL A 155 -12.08 15.93 4.11
N SER A 156 -13.20 15.67 4.77
CA SER A 156 -13.37 16.03 6.19
C SER A 156 -12.39 15.23 7.07
N GLY A 157 -11.55 15.94 7.85
CA GLY A 157 -10.60 15.30 8.77
C GLY A 157 -11.27 14.38 9.80
N ARG A 158 -12.57 14.56 10.10
CA ARG A 158 -13.33 13.69 11.00
C ARG A 158 -13.61 12.30 10.43
N LYS A 159 -13.56 12.17 9.10
CA LYS A 159 -13.72 10.88 8.39
C LYS A 159 -12.40 10.16 8.16
N ILE A 160 -11.25 10.80 8.45
CA ILE A 160 -9.95 10.24 8.14
C ILE A 160 -9.32 9.64 9.40
N THR A 161 -8.99 8.36 9.34
CA THR A 161 -8.22 7.64 10.36
C THR A 161 -6.87 7.25 9.76
N VAL A 162 -5.77 7.53 10.47
CA VAL A 162 -4.44 7.08 10.02
C VAL A 162 -4.24 5.65 10.52
N ILE A 163 -4.11 4.72 9.59
CA ILE A 163 -3.71 3.33 9.83
C ILE A 163 -2.61 3.01 8.81
N PRO A 164 -1.37 2.79 9.24
CA PRO A 164 -0.25 2.57 8.33
C PRO A 164 -0.38 1.25 7.56
N ASN A 165 0.38 1.12 6.49
CA ASN A 165 0.60 -0.17 5.85
C ASN A 165 1.34 -1.10 6.81
N GLY A 166 1.09 -2.41 6.70
CA GLY A 166 1.71 -3.42 7.55
C GLY A 166 2.78 -4.23 6.83
N LEU A 167 3.66 -4.85 7.62
CA LEU A 167 4.71 -5.76 7.17
C LEU A 167 4.49 -7.15 7.73
N ASP A 168 4.62 -8.17 6.88
CA ASP A 168 4.74 -9.57 7.30
C ASP A 168 6.22 -9.86 7.62
N VAL A 169 6.64 -9.41 8.78
CA VAL A 169 8.03 -9.41 9.21
C VAL A 169 8.71 -10.77 9.13
N PRO A 170 8.08 -11.88 9.58
CA PRO A 170 8.69 -13.21 9.44
C PRO A 170 8.96 -13.58 7.98
N ALA A 171 8.11 -13.15 7.05
CA ALA A 171 8.28 -13.42 5.62
C ALA A 171 9.40 -12.59 4.98
N LEU A 172 9.81 -11.50 5.61
CA LEU A 172 10.86 -10.59 5.14
C LEU A 172 12.24 -10.88 5.77
N ALA A 173 12.31 -11.79 6.74
CA ALA A 173 13.57 -12.13 7.42
C ALA A 173 14.64 -12.58 6.42
N PHE A 174 15.90 -12.22 6.70
CA PHE A 174 17.02 -12.59 5.85
C PHE A 174 17.18 -14.12 5.74
N ASP A 175 17.21 -14.62 4.51
CA ASP A 175 17.46 -16.03 4.19
C ASP A 175 18.79 -16.17 3.42
N PRO A 176 19.83 -16.74 4.03
CA PRO A 176 21.12 -16.98 3.37
C PRO A 176 21.01 -17.88 2.13
N ALA A 177 20.08 -18.85 2.13
CA ALA A 177 19.88 -19.71 0.98
C ALA A 177 19.22 -18.97 -0.18
N ALA A 178 18.26 -18.07 0.10
CA ALA A 178 17.72 -17.16 -0.92
C ALA A 178 18.80 -16.24 -1.49
N ARG A 179 19.67 -15.69 -0.63
CA ARG A 179 20.80 -14.85 -1.09
C ARG A 179 21.68 -15.61 -2.10
N GLN A 180 22.04 -16.84 -1.79
CA GLN A 180 22.86 -17.65 -2.70
C GLN A 180 22.13 -17.90 -4.03
N ARG A 181 20.89 -18.38 -3.99
CA ARG A 181 20.07 -18.68 -5.19
C ARG A 181 19.92 -17.46 -6.11
N VAL A 182 19.59 -16.30 -5.53
CA VAL A 182 19.38 -15.06 -6.30
C VAL A 182 20.71 -14.56 -6.90
N ARG A 183 21.81 -14.62 -6.16
CA ARG A 183 23.12 -14.23 -6.70
C ARG A 183 23.55 -15.15 -7.84
N GLU A 184 23.38 -16.46 -7.70
CA GLU A 184 23.62 -17.43 -8.78
C GLU A 184 22.73 -17.16 -10.00
N GLN A 185 21.44 -16.89 -9.81
CA GLN A 185 20.50 -16.53 -10.88
C GLN A 185 20.97 -15.35 -11.74
N PHE A 186 21.59 -14.35 -11.11
CA PHE A 186 22.03 -13.13 -11.79
C PHE A 186 23.54 -13.12 -12.09
N GLY A 187 24.24 -14.22 -11.88
CA GLY A 187 25.68 -14.31 -12.14
C GLY A 187 26.54 -13.39 -11.25
N ILE A 188 26.08 -13.16 -10.00
CA ILE A 188 26.76 -12.30 -9.03
C ILE A 188 27.66 -13.17 -8.14
N SER A 189 28.96 -12.88 -8.10
CA SER A 189 29.91 -13.57 -7.21
C SER A 189 29.52 -13.36 -5.73
N PRO A 190 29.77 -14.37 -4.86
CA PRO A 190 29.55 -14.25 -3.42
C PRO A 190 30.24 -13.03 -2.78
N ASP A 191 31.43 -12.65 -3.29
CA ASP A 191 32.25 -11.56 -2.76
C ASP A 191 31.90 -10.18 -3.36
N THR A 192 30.96 -10.12 -4.31
CA THR A 192 30.53 -8.85 -4.92
C THR A 192 29.63 -8.10 -3.95
N TYR A 193 29.92 -6.84 -3.68
CA TYR A 193 29.02 -5.93 -2.97
C TYR A 193 27.86 -5.54 -3.86
N VAL A 194 26.61 -5.71 -3.40
CA VAL A 194 25.42 -5.48 -4.21
C VAL A 194 24.59 -4.31 -3.65
N ILE A 195 24.54 -3.24 -4.42
CA ILE A 195 23.62 -2.13 -4.18
C ILE A 195 22.26 -2.50 -4.78
N GLY A 196 21.24 -2.59 -3.97
CA GLY A 196 19.88 -2.95 -4.39
C GLY A 196 19.00 -1.74 -4.61
N ALA A 197 18.24 -1.74 -5.70
CA ALA A 197 17.12 -0.83 -5.93
C ALA A 197 15.90 -1.65 -6.36
N LEU A 198 14.79 -1.55 -5.63
CA LEU A 198 13.60 -2.36 -5.85
C LEU A 198 12.34 -1.49 -5.92
N GLY A 199 11.52 -1.75 -6.93
CA GLY A 199 10.24 -1.09 -7.10
C GLY A 199 9.86 -0.90 -8.56
N ARG A 200 8.70 -0.28 -8.80
CA ARG A 200 8.29 0.02 -10.16
C ARG A 200 9.24 1.06 -10.78
N LEU A 201 9.72 0.79 -11.99
CA LEU A 201 10.57 1.73 -12.72
C LEU A 201 9.70 2.87 -13.29
N ASP A 202 9.54 3.91 -12.51
CA ASP A 202 8.88 5.16 -12.90
C ASP A 202 9.77 6.37 -12.57
N PRO A 203 9.53 7.54 -13.18
CA PRO A 203 10.40 8.71 -13.00
C PRO A 203 10.54 9.17 -11.54
N ASN A 204 9.56 8.84 -10.70
CA ASN A 204 9.59 9.20 -9.28
C ASN A 204 10.68 8.44 -8.49
N LYS A 205 11.02 7.23 -8.92
CA LYS A 205 11.99 6.35 -8.22
C LYS A 205 13.44 6.74 -8.45
N ARG A 206 13.74 7.57 -9.46
CA ARG A 206 15.07 8.11 -9.74
C ARG A 206 16.18 7.04 -9.75
N ILE A 207 15.95 5.89 -10.38
CA ILE A 207 16.98 4.83 -10.50
C ILE A 207 18.20 5.34 -11.27
N ASP A 208 18.03 6.24 -12.22
CA ASP A 208 19.10 6.97 -12.91
C ASP A 208 20.04 7.68 -11.92
N LEU A 209 19.50 8.34 -10.90
CA LEU A 209 20.28 9.02 -9.87
C LEU A 209 21.07 8.03 -9.00
N VAL A 210 20.48 6.87 -8.68
CA VAL A 210 21.20 5.82 -7.93
C VAL A 210 22.43 5.33 -8.72
N VAL A 211 22.26 5.08 -10.02
CA VAL A 211 23.36 4.64 -10.89
C VAL A 211 24.44 5.72 -10.98
N GLU A 212 24.06 6.97 -11.23
CA GLU A 212 25.01 8.08 -11.34
C GLU A 212 25.79 8.30 -10.04
N ALA A 213 25.10 8.24 -8.89
CA ALA A 213 25.73 8.41 -7.58
C ALA A 213 26.66 7.25 -7.20
N ALA A 214 26.36 6.03 -7.64
CA ALA A 214 27.19 4.86 -7.38
C ALA A 214 28.37 4.71 -8.35
N LEU A 215 28.38 5.43 -9.47
CA LEU A 215 29.39 5.27 -10.56
C LEU A 215 30.83 5.19 -10.06
N PRO A 216 31.30 6.02 -9.10
CA PRO A 216 32.70 5.96 -8.64
C PRO A 216 33.12 4.68 -7.92
N VAL A 217 32.15 3.87 -7.46
CA VAL A 217 32.41 2.61 -6.72
C VAL A 217 32.05 1.36 -7.53
N LEU A 218 31.43 1.53 -8.71
CA LEU A 218 31.08 0.39 -9.57
C LEU A 218 32.27 -0.28 -10.20
N GLY A 219 32.24 -1.60 -10.29
CA GLY A 219 33.30 -2.43 -10.85
C GLY A 219 33.02 -3.91 -10.62
N ASP A 220 34.03 -4.77 -10.81
CA ASP A 220 33.85 -6.22 -10.64
C ASP A 220 33.45 -6.62 -9.23
N ARG A 221 33.85 -5.82 -8.23
CA ARG A 221 33.51 -6.07 -6.81
C ARG A 221 32.33 -5.30 -6.29
N CYS A 222 31.71 -4.43 -7.09
CA CYS A 222 30.54 -3.66 -6.69
C CYS A 222 29.58 -3.51 -7.87
N LYS A 223 28.36 -4.01 -7.73
CA LYS A 223 27.34 -3.97 -8.78
C LYS A 223 26.01 -3.42 -8.25
N ILE A 224 25.18 -2.91 -9.15
CA ILE A 224 23.80 -2.56 -8.85
C ILE A 224 22.89 -3.67 -9.36
N LEU A 225 21.95 -4.11 -8.52
CA LEU A 225 20.86 -4.99 -8.93
C LEU A 225 19.53 -4.24 -8.83
N VAL A 226 18.92 -3.97 -10.00
CA VAL A 226 17.64 -3.26 -10.15
C VAL A 226 16.52 -4.27 -10.33
N ILE A 227 15.58 -4.32 -9.39
CA ILE A 227 14.44 -5.22 -9.40
C ILE A 227 13.17 -4.44 -9.67
N GLY A 228 12.43 -4.81 -10.69
CA GLY A 228 11.16 -4.23 -11.10
C GLY A 228 11.06 -3.98 -12.58
N ARG A 229 9.90 -3.47 -13.00
CA ARG A 229 9.60 -3.04 -14.37
C ARG A 229 8.76 -1.75 -14.32
N GLY A 230 8.74 -1.01 -15.42
CA GLY A 230 7.93 0.20 -15.50
C GLY A 230 8.16 1.00 -16.77
N GLU A 231 7.41 2.07 -16.93
CA GLU A 231 7.43 2.93 -18.11
C GLU A 231 8.76 3.69 -18.30
N ASP A 232 9.53 3.85 -17.22
CA ASP A 232 10.81 4.56 -17.23
C ASP A 232 12.02 3.66 -17.53
N GLN A 233 11.80 2.36 -17.74
CA GLN A 233 12.89 1.38 -17.92
C GLN A 233 13.84 1.77 -19.06
N ALA A 234 13.30 2.12 -20.24
CA ALA A 234 14.11 2.51 -21.38
C ALA A 234 14.99 3.75 -21.10
N ARG A 235 14.45 4.73 -20.32
CA ARG A 235 15.20 5.92 -19.94
C ARG A 235 16.33 5.58 -18.96
N VAL A 236 16.07 4.69 -18.01
CA VAL A 236 17.08 4.24 -17.05
C VAL A 236 18.17 3.46 -17.76
N GLU A 237 17.83 2.53 -18.66
CA GLU A 237 18.80 1.77 -19.45
C GLU A 237 19.67 2.69 -20.33
N ALA A 238 19.08 3.68 -20.99
CA ALA A 238 19.82 4.67 -21.77
C ALA A 238 20.75 5.53 -20.88
N ALA A 239 20.38 5.82 -19.64
CA ALA A 239 21.23 6.50 -18.69
C ALA A 239 22.43 5.63 -18.27
N VAL A 240 22.21 4.34 -18.01
CA VAL A 240 23.27 3.35 -17.72
C VAL A 240 24.28 3.26 -18.85
N ASP A 241 23.80 3.18 -20.10
CA ASP A 241 24.67 3.12 -21.30
C ASP A 241 25.48 4.41 -21.47
N ARG A 242 24.86 5.58 -21.32
CA ARG A 242 25.54 6.88 -21.40
C ARG A 242 26.64 7.04 -20.33
N LEU A 243 26.42 6.48 -19.13
CA LEU A 243 27.36 6.51 -18.03
C LEU A 243 28.45 5.44 -18.14
N GLY A 244 28.39 4.54 -19.14
CA GLY A 244 29.34 3.44 -19.30
C GLY A 244 29.23 2.37 -18.20
N ALA A 245 28.09 2.27 -17.52
CA ALA A 245 27.91 1.41 -16.36
C ALA A 245 27.24 0.05 -16.70
N ARG A 246 27.06 -0.29 -17.98
CA ARG A 246 26.27 -1.46 -18.44
C ARG A 246 26.74 -2.78 -17.84
N GLU A 247 28.02 -3.01 -17.71
CA GLU A 247 28.61 -4.24 -17.16
C GLU A 247 28.42 -4.39 -15.65
N HIS A 248 28.07 -3.29 -14.98
CA HIS A 248 27.95 -3.23 -13.52
C HIS A 248 26.52 -3.04 -13.02
N VAL A 249 25.54 -2.87 -13.93
CA VAL A 249 24.11 -2.70 -13.59
C VAL A 249 23.30 -3.87 -14.16
N ILE A 250 22.73 -4.64 -13.26
CA ILE A 250 21.91 -5.83 -13.59
C ILE A 250 20.43 -5.45 -13.47
N PHE A 251 19.68 -5.65 -14.54
CA PHE A 251 18.21 -5.49 -14.54
C PHE A 251 17.56 -6.86 -14.35
N GLY A 252 17.07 -7.14 -13.13
CA GLY A 252 16.45 -8.41 -12.77
C GLY A 252 14.97 -8.52 -13.18
N GLY A 253 14.40 -7.44 -13.75
CA GLY A 253 13.00 -7.42 -14.16
C GLY A 253 12.02 -7.55 -13.00
N PHE A 254 10.77 -7.88 -13.31
CA PHE A 254 9.77 -8.15 -12.28
C PHE A 254 10.05 -9.47 -11.57
N GLN A 255 10.03 -9.44 -10.24
CA GLN A 255 10.18 -10.59 -9.37
C GLN A 255 9.03 -10.59 -8.34
N SER A 256 8.39 -11.72 -8.12
CA SER A 256 7.29 -11.85 -7.16
C SER A 256 7.77 -12.01 -5.71
N ASP A 257 8.93 -12.63 -5.52
CA ASP A 257 9.56 -12.84 -4.22
C ASP A 257 10.55 -11.71 -3.91
N THR A 258 10.02 -10.60 -3.40
CA THR A 258 10.81 -9.41 -3.05
C THR A 258 11.74 -9.66 -1.87
N ALA A 259 11.35 -10.53 -0.93
CA ALA A 259 12.19 -10.90 0.22
C ALA A 259 13.46 -11.62 -0.23
N ALA A 260 13.34 -12.59 -1.15
CA ALA A 260 14.49 -13.26 -1.72
C ALA A 260 15.41 -12.28 -2.48
N MET A 261 14.83 -11.33 -3.23
CA MET A 261 15.62 -10.30 -3.93
C MET A 261 16.38 -9.42 -2.94
N MET A 262 15.75 -8.99 -1.85
CA MET A 262 16.41 -8.21 -0.80
C MET A 262 17.52 -8.98 -0.08
N ALA A 263 17.42 -10.29 0.05
CA ALA A 263 18.48 -11.11 0.61
C ALA A 263 19.78 -11.04 -0.21
N ALA A 264 19.69 -10.79 -1.52
CA ALA A 264 20.88 -10.67 -2.40
C ALA A 264 21.64 -9.37 -2.25
N PHE A 265 21.02 -8.31 -1.71
CA PHE A 265 21.63 -6.98 -1.57
C PHE A 265 22.58 -6.91 -0.35
N ASP A 266 23.44 -5.90 -0.32
CA ASP A 266 24.27 -5.51 0.83
C ASP A 266 23.90 -4.10 1.32
N LEU A 267 23.37 -3.27 0.44
CA LEU A 267 22.83 -1.95 0.70
C LEU A 267 21.55 -1.76 -0.10
N TYR A 268 20.51 -1.23 0.50
CA TYR A 268 19.31 -0.81 -0.22
C TYR A 268 19.28 0.70 -0.42
N VAL A 269 19.03 1.18 -1.64
CA VAL A 269 18.98 2.61 -1.97
C VAL A 269 17.62 2.97 -2.59
N ALA A 270 16.91 3.91 -1.96
CA ALA A 270 15.64 4.44 -2.41
C ALA A 270 15.74 5.96 -2.66
N ALA A 271 15.88 6.37 -3.92
CA ALA A 271 16.06 7.77 -4.32
C ALA A 271 14.76 8.48 -4.75
N SER A 272 13.61 8.03 -4.24
CA SER A 272 12.30 8.55 -4.62
C SER A 272 12.15 10.04 -4.35
N VAL A 273 11.55 10.78 -5.30
CA VAL A 273 11.22 12.20 -5.12
C VAL A 273 10.04 12.37 -4.16
N GLN A 274 9.09 11.43 -4.20
CA GLN A 274 7.89 11.46 -3.40
C GLN A 274 7.45 10.05 -3.02
N GLU A 275 7.00 9.89 -1.79
CA GLU A 275 6.36 8.67 -1.30
C GLU A 275 5.07 8.99 -0.55
N THR A 276 4.20 8.01 -0.48
CA THR A 276 3.02 8.04 0.40
C THR A 276 3.28 7.32 1.72
N PHE A 277 4.19 6.34 1.70
CA PHE A 277 4.54 5.56 2.87
C PHE A 277 6.02 5.13 2.86
N GLY A 278 6.50 4.45 1.79
CA GLY A 278 7.86 3.96 1.69
C GLY A 278 8.00 2.47 2.03
N LEU A 279 7.04 1.62 1.60
CA LEU A 279 7.02 0.18 1.91
C LEU A 279 8.36 -0.51 1.66
N SER A 280 8.97 -0.31 0.49
CA SER A 280 10.21 -1.00 0.13
C SER A 280 11.41 -0.64 1.03
N VAL A 281 11.41 0.56 1.62
CA VAL A 281 12.39 0.98 2.63
C VAL A 281 12.21 0.15 3.90
N LEU A 282 10.97 0.04 4.39
CA LEU A 282 10.66 -0.76 5.57
C LEU A 282 10.87 -2.26 5.36
N GLU A 283 10.55 -2.77 4.17
CA GLU A 283 10.80 -4.17 3.79
C GLU A 283 12.31 -4.49 3.78
N ALA A 284 13.13 -3.57 3.27
CA ALA A 284 14.59 -3.69 3.31
C ALA A 284 15.12 -3.69 4.75
N MET A 285 14.61 -2.81 5.61
CA MET A 285 14.94 -2.80 7.04
C MET A 285 14.52 -4.09 7.73
N ALA A 286 13.33 -4.61 7.40
CA ALA A 286 12.85 -5.89 7.92
C ALA A 286 13.74 -7.08 7.51
N SER A 287 14.40 -6.99 6.36
CA SER A 287 15.41 -7.96 5.91
C SER A 287 16.81 -7.71 6.52
N GLY A 288 16.93 -6.78 7.46
CA GLY A 288 18.21 -6.43 8.10
C GLY A 288 19.18 -5.65 7.21
N LEU A 289 18.72 -5.03 6.13
CA LEU A 289 19.58 -4.24 5.23
C LEU A 289 19.91 -2.86 5.82
N PRO A 290 21.14 -2.36 5.68
CA PRO A 290 21.37 -0.93 5.75
C PRO A 290 20.66 -0.24 4.57
N VAL A 291 20.05 0.92 4.85
CA VAL A 291 19.18 1.62 3.90
C VAL A 291 19.61 3.09 3.75
N LEU A 292 19.75 3.54 2.51
CA LEU A 292 19.81 4.96 2.16
C LEU A 292 18.50 5.36 1.46
N TYR A 293 17.87 6.43 1.93
CA TYR A 293 16.62 6.89 1.34
C TYR A 293 16.53 8.42 1.26
N THR A 294 15.78 8.93 0.30
CA THR A 294 15.52 10.38 0.18
C THR A 294 14.22 10.79 0.85
N VAL A 295 13.15 10.02 0.63
CA VAL A 295 11.81 10.25 1.17
C VAL A 295 11.19 8.94 1.66
N CYS A 296 10.79 8.88 2.93
CA CYS A 296 10.07 7.74 3.52
C CYS A 296 9.18 8.21 4.67
N PRO A 297 7.91 8.61 4.43
CA PRO A 297 7.02 9.11 5.48
C PRO A 297 6.80 8.14 6.64
N ALA A 298 6.95 6.84 6.42
CA ALA A 298 6.87 5.86 7.49
C ALA A 298 8.00 5.97 8.52
N LEU A 299 9.12 6.58 8.18
CA LEU A 299 10.26 6.80 9.08
C LEU A 299 10.25 8.18 9.74
N ASP A 300 9.29 9.06 9.40
CA ASP A 300 9.20 10.38 9.99
C ASP A 300 8.94 10.25 11.50
N GLY A 301 9.89 10.74 12.32
CA GLY A 301 9.83 10.67 13.77
C GLY A 301 10.17 9.31 14.40
N LEU A 302 10.57 8.30 13.60
CA LEU A 302 11.07 7.03 14.12
C LEU A 302 12.61 7.04 14.22
N PRO A 303 13.17 6.89 15.41
CA PRO A 303 14.62 6.78 15.57
C PRO A 303 15.08 5.40 15.06
N THR A 304 16.02 5.39 14.12
CA THR A 304 16.66 4.17 13.62
C THR A 304 18.10 4.44 13.23
N SER A 305 18.98 3.49 13.48
CA SER A 305 20.37 3.51 12.99
C SER A 305 20.55 2.77 11.67
N GLN A 306 19.56 1.96 11.27
CA GLN A 306 19.61 1.09 10.11
C GLN A 306 19.31 1.83 8.79
N ALA A 307 18.51 2.91 8.86
CA ALA A 307 18.15 3.70 7.69
C ALA A 307 18.61 5.15 7.85
N ARG A 308 19.21 5.69 6.81
CA ARG A 308 19.70 7.07 6.78
C ARG A 308 19.01 7.85 5.67
N GLN A 309 18.40 8.97 6.04
CA GLN A 309 17.91 9.95 5.07
C GLN A 309 19.09 10.74 4.48
N VAL A 310 19.11 10.86 3.15
CA VAL A 310 20.17 11.54 2.40
C VAL A 310 19.58 12.53 1.40
N PRO A 311 20.31 13.62 1.05
CA PRO A 311 19.87 14.50 -0.02
C PRO A 311 19.73 13.74 -1.35
N GLY A 312 18.65 14.02 -2.10
CA GLY A 312 18.37 13.42 -3.41
C GLY A 312 19.23 14.00 -4.52
N THR A 313 20.54 14.06 -4.32
CA THR A 313 21.56 14.54 -5.26
C THR A 313 22.63 13.49 -5.48
N VAL A 314 23.36 13.57 -6.60
CA VAL A 314 24.49 12.67 -6.92
C VAL A 314 25.54 12.71 -5.80
N GLU A 315 25.87 13.90 -5.32
CA GLU A 315 26.88 14.09 -4.27
C GLU A 315 26.40 13.50 -2.92
N GLY A 316 25.15 13.79 -2.52
CA GLY A 316 24.59 13.33 -1.24
C GLY A 316 24.50 11.81 -1.17
N LEU A 317 23.90 11.18 -2.18
CA LEU A 317 23.82 9.72 -2.29
C LEU A 317 25.22 9.10 -2.48
N GLY A 318 26.05 9.64 -3.38
CA GLY A 318 27.35 9.09 -3.70
C GLY A 318 28.32 9.06 -2.50
N THR A 319 28.25 10.08 -1.64
CA THR A 319 29.06 10.11 -0.41
C THR A 319 28.69 8.97 0.53
N GLU A 320 27.41 8.73 0.77
CA GLU A 320 26.96 7.70 1.70
C GLU A 320 27.06 6.29 1.09
N ILE A 321 26.82 6.13 -0.22
CA ILE A 321 27.07 4.87 -0.94
C ILE A 321 28.53 4.46 -0.82
N ARG A 322 29.47 5.39 -1.06
CA ARG A 322 30.89 5.10 -0.94
C ARG A 322 31.26 4.65 0.46
N LYS A 323 30.82 5.34 1.51
CA LYS A 323 31.05 4.93 2.89
C LYS A 323 30.52 3.52 3.18
N ALA A 324 29.32 3.19 2.67
CA ALA A 324 28.73 1.88 2.86
C ALA A 324 29.54 0.77 2.15
N VAL A 325 30.00 1.01 0.93
CA VAL A 325 30.83 0.08 0.17
C VAL A 325 32.19 -0.11 0.85
N GLU A 326 32.84 0.96 1.32
CA GLU A 326 34.12 0.92 2.04
C GLU A 326 34.01 0.16 3.38
N ALA A 327 32.87 0.28 4.07
CA ALA A 327 32.57 -0.47 5.31
C ALA A 327 32.31 -1.96 5.07
N GLY A 328 31.98 -2.34 3.84
CA GLY A 328 31.66 -3.72 3.45
C GLY A 328 30.29 -4.21 3.94
N PRO A 329 29.97 -5.49 3.67
CA PRO A 329 28.70 -6.10 4.10
C PRO A 329 28.56 -6.07 5.63
N GLN A 330 27.38 -5.65 6.10
CA GLN A 330 27.04 -5.57 7.52
C GLN A 330 26.24 -6.81 7.98
N PRO A 331 26.27 -7.13 9.29
CA PRO A 331 25.37 -8.13 9.87
C PRO A 331 23.91 -7.80 9.57
N ARG A 332 23.09 -8.83 9.37
CA ARG A 332 21.67 -8.71 9.04
C ARG A 332 20.85 -8.78 10.33
N GLU A 333 20.65 -7.63 10.93
CA GLU A 333 19.81 -7.46 12.11
C GLU A 333 18.65 -6.54 11.76
N ALA A 334 17.43 -7.07 11.93
CA ALA A 334 16.24 -6.31 11.63
C ALA A 334 15.90 -5.34 12.77
N ASP A 335 15.50 -4.11 12.45
CA ASP A 335 15.14 -3.09 13.44
C ASP A 335 13.79 -3.40 14.12
N GLU A 336 13.83 -3.76 15.40
CA GLU A 336 12.64 -4.11 16.18
C GLU A 336 11.63 -2.95 16.29
N THR A 337 12.07 -1.69 16.21
CA THR A 337 11.19 -0.51 16.24
C THR A 337 10.25 -0.47 15.04
N VAL A 338 10.72 -0.88 13.87
CA VAL A 338 9.91 -1.01 12.65
C VAL A 338 8.84 -2.08 12.85
N PHE A 339 9.17 -3.18 13.50
CA PHE A 339 8.25 -4.29 13.74
C PHE A 339 7.15 -3.95 14.72
N ALA A 340 7.50 -3.30 15.82
CA ALA A 340 6.54 -2.86 16.82
C ALA A 340 5.49 -1.89 16.22
N SER A 341 5.93 -1.02 15.29
CA SER A 341 5.07 0.00 14.69
C SER A 341 4.23 -0.51 13.53
N TYR A 342 4.77 -1.45 12.73
CA TYR A 342 4.22 -1.83 11.41
C TYR A 342 3.90 -3.31 11.28
N GLY A 343 3.96 -4.12 12.34
CA GLY A 343 3.59 -5.54 12.27
C GLY A 343 2.16 -5.74 11.76
N MET A 344 2.00 -6.57 10.72
CA MET A 344 0.73 -6.72 9.98
C MET A 344 -0.45 -7.12 10.87
N GLN A 345 -0.23 -7.97 11.86
CA GLN A 345 -1.29 -8.37 12.80
C GLN A 345 -1.88 -7.18 13.57
N SER A 346 -1.02 -6.26 14.04
CA SER A 346 -1.45 -5.05 14.74
C SER A 346 -2.19 -4.08 13.80
N VAL A 347 -1.71 -3.94 12.57
CA VAL A 347 -2.33 -3.08 11.55
C VAL A 347 -3.72 -3.60 11.19
N VAL A 348 -3.85 -4.90 10.89
CA VAL A 348 -5.14 -5.50 10.53
C VAL A 348 -6.13 -5.44 11.70
N LYS A 349 -5.66 -5.64 12.94
CA LYS A 349 -6.52 -5.45 14.12
C LYS A 349 -7.12 -4.04 14.16
N LYS A 350 -6.35 -2.99 13.86
CA LYS A 350 -6.87 -1.61 13.81
C LYS A 350 -7.91 -1.42 12.70
N ILE A 351 -7.72 -2.07 11.55
CA ILE A 351 -8.70 -2.04 10.44
C ILE A 351 -10.00 -2.73 10.85
N ASP A 352 -9.89 -3.93 11.41
CA ASP A 352 -11.04 -4.72 11.86
C ASP A 352 -11.82 -4.00 12.98
N ASP A 353 -11.11 -3.41 13.94
CA ASP A 353 -11.72 -2.63 15.03
C ASP A 353 -12.46 -1.39 14.48
N LEU A 354 -11.93 -0.75 13.42
CA LEU A 354 -12.60 0.38 12.75
C LEU A 354 -13.90 -0.05 12.07
N TYR A 355 -13.93 -1.22 11.41
CA TYR A 355 -15.18 -1.77 10.86
C TYR A 355 -16.26 -1.94 11.94
N GLU A 356 -15.89 -2.55 13.07
CA GLU A 356 -16.81 -2.81 14.17
C GLU A 356 -17.29 -1.51 14.84
N GLN A 357 -16.39 -0.53 15.02
CA GLN A 357 -16.74 0.77 15.59
C GLN A 357 -17.76 1.52 14.74
N ILE A 358 -17.59 1.55 13.42
CA ILE A 358 -18.52 2.22 12.50
C ILE A 358 -19.85 1.48 12.50
N ALA A 359 -19.85 0.15 12.40
CA ALA A 359 -21.06 -0.67 12.43
C ALA A 359 -21.85 -0.47 13.74
N ALA A 360 -21.18 -0.43 14.89
CA ALA A 360 -21.80 -0.19 16.20
C ALA A 360 -22.41 1.21 16.32
N SER A 361 -21.76 2.23 15.77
CA SER A 361 -22.25 3.61 15.79
C SER A 361 -23.58 3.78 15.05
N ARG A 362 -23.77 3.05 13.95
CA ARG A 362 -25.00 3.06 13.15
C ARG A 362 -26.17 2.30 13.79
N ARG A 363 -25.91 1.28 14.60
CA ARG A 363 -26.96 0.52 15.33
C ARG A 363 -27.57 1.31 16.50
N ARG A 364 -26.86 2.30 17.07
CA ARG A 364 -27.33 3.10 18.23
C ARG A 364 -28.54 4.00 17.95
N PRO A 365 -28.72 4.69 16.79
CA PRO A 365 -29.89 5.54 16.55
C PRO A 365 -31.21 4.78 16.51
N VAL A 366 -31.23 3.57 15.95
CA VAL A 366 -32.46 2.74 15.82
C VAL A 366 -32.97 2.31 17.20
N ARG A 367 -32.11 1.99 18.16
CA ARG A 367 -32.51 1.65 19.53
C ARG A 367 -33.10 2.84 20.30
N ARG A 368 -32.55 4.06 20.10
CA ARG A 368 -33.11 5.27 20.76
C ARG A 368 -34.47 5.67 20.23
N LEU A 369 -34.74 5.51 18.93
CA LEU A 369 -36.08 5.73 18.34
C LEU A 369 -37.09 4.66 18.78
N ALA A 370 -36.69 3.40 18.86
CA ALA A 370 -37.55 2.31 19.34
C ALA A 370 -37.87 2.45 20.85
N ALA A 371 -36.93 2.89 21.67
CA ALA A 371 -37.12 3.16 23.10
C ALA A 371 -38.05 4.38 23.32
N ARG A 372 -37.94 5.45 22.50
CA ARG A 372 -38.88 6.59 22.56
C ARG A 372 -40.29 6.23 22.13
N ARG A 373 -40.47 5.34 21.15
CA ARG A 373 -41.82 4.87 20.74
C ARG A 373 -42.48 3.99 21.80
N ARG A 374 -41.73 3.22 22.61
CA ARG A 374 -42.26 2.41 23.72
C ARG A 374 -42.63 3.24 24.97
N GLY A 375 -42.10 4.46 25.12
CA GLY A 375 -42.40 5.36 26.22
C GLY A 375 -43.62 6.21 26.05
N LEU A 376 -44.27 6.19 24.88
CA LEU A 376 -45.46 7.03 24.54
C LEU A 376 -46.80 6.27 24.58
N SER A 377 -46.82 4.99 24.98
CA SER A 377 -48.04 4.20 25.11
C SER A 377 -48.34 3.80 26.55
N ARG A 378 -48.80 4.73 27.35
CA ARG A 378 -49.62 4.48 28.54
C ARG A 378 -50.80 5.46 28.54
N PRO A 379 -52.04 5.03 28.23
CA PRO A 379 -53.21 5.80 28.57
C PRO A 379 -53.52 5.57 30.05
N GLY A 380 -53.67 6.64 30.80
CA GLY A 380 -54.16 6.61 32.17
C GLY A 380 -55.62 6.13 32.23
N SER A 381 -55.83 5.07 32.96
CA SER A 381 -57.18 4.67 33.37
C SER A 381 -57.64 5.59 34.50
N GLY A 382 -58.53 6.52 34.17
CA GLY A 382 -59.23 7.33 35.17
C GLY A 382 -60.32 6.49 35.80
N GLN A 383 -60.22 6.24 37.11
CA GLN A 383 -61.30 5.83 37.95
C GLN A 383 -62.30 7.00 38.18
N ARG A 384 -63.56 6.84 37.82
CA ARG A 384 -64.66 7.67 38.32
C ARG A 384 -65.12 7.06 39.63
N GLU A 385 -64.96 7.75 40.72
CA GLU A 385 -65.81 7.51 41.92
C GLU A 385 -67.09 8.35 41.82
N THR A 386 -68.18 7.68 42.00
CA THR A 386 -69.55 8.22 42.27
C THR A 386 -69.76 8.34 43.76
N VAL A 387 -70.08 9.54 44.22
CA VAL A 387 -71.23 9.82 45.19
C VAL A 387 -71.72 11.20 44.86
#